data_1656a9a15c9f52f35b9ed6c79042bb40
#
_entry.id   1656a9a15c9f52f35b9ed6c79042bb40
#
_cell.length_a   1.000
_cell.length_b   1.000
_cell.length_c   1.000
_cell.angle_alpha   90.00
_cell.angle_beta   90.00
_cell.angle_gamma   90.00
#
_symmetry.space_group_name_H-M   'P 1'
#
loop_
_entity.id
_entity.type
_entity.pdbx_description
1 polymer ?
#
loop_
_entity_poly.entity_id
_entity_poly.type
_entity_poly.pdbx_seq_one_letter_code
_entity_poly.pdbx_strand_id
1 'polypeptide(L)'
;MQAVENAPPTRDDYLSMVAGAIVDAAKRLPRPRRATGASEDSSQSLTSPSPSFEPRSWRVYGISDLHADMPTNMRWVEALPSFPARTALIVAGDVATANATTRRVLLLLKERFEEVFWVPGNHELWLPSAPNDATIRGYPDDSLGKLLSLIDVCVECGVRVGPTTLPGTSGTSGGGAADATSGPRKKKSADVVVVPVLGWYDDAFAETASVGRRTSRSREYTDLEREFDAGCKWPAAIGRPGRPRDSHADGIASFFRDVNATVWADASCRVPPAEGVDVLTFSHFVPLARVYLGTSRMARVMGSEGIGAQALGVGSTTHVFGHSHVDADDVVDVSDVRAPSAEKKSLRCRFVQNALGYPRERRGNRGAPKRVWPRDASESEGACAQS
;
A
#
# COMPACT_ATOMS: atom_id res chain seq x y z
N MET A 1 -33.35 -13.95 32.76
CA MET A 1 -32.83 -14.05 31.38
C MET A 1 -31.32 -14.13 31.51
N GLN A 2 -30.73 -15.30 31.34
CA GLN A 2 -29.29 -15.46 31.27
C GLN A 2 -28.83 -14.83 29.96
N ALA A 3 -27.89 -13.87 30.04
CA ALA A 3 -27.19 -13.38 28.86
C ALA A 3 -26.46 -14.59 28.25
N VAL A 4 -26.80 -14.90 27.00
CA VAL A 4 -26.02 -15.83 26.20
C VAL A 4 -24.71 -15.09 25.95
N GLU A 5 -23.67 -15.42 26.73
CA GLU A 5 -22.32 -14.99 26.41
C GLU A 5 -21.97 -15.61 25.06
N ASN A 6 -22.00 -14.82 24.00
CA ASN A 6 -21.50 -15.25 22.70
C ASN A 6 -20.02 -15.60 22.85
N ALA A 7 -19.63 -16.78 22.39
CA ALA A 7 -18.22 -17.18 22.36
C ALA A 7 -17.41 -16.10 21.61
N PRO A 8 -16.17 -15.81 22.04
CA PRO A 8 -15.33 -14.84 21.37
C PRO A 8 -15.08 -15.27 19.91
N PRO A 9 -14.95 -14.32 18.95
CA PRO A 9 -14.74 -14.62 17.56
C PRO A 9 -13.50 -15.52 17.35
N THR A 10 -13.61 -16.49 16.45
CA THR A 10 -12.51 -17.37 16.03
C THR A 10 -11.59 -16.63 15.03
N ARG A 11 -10.46 -17.26 14.67
CA ARG A 11 -9.57 -16.75 13.62
C ARG A 11 -10.30 -16.61 12.28
N ASP A 12 -11.13 -17.57 11.93
CA ASP A 12 -11.89 -17.57 10.66
C ASP A 12 -13.00 -16.51 10.66
N ASP A 13 -13.59 -16.22 11.82
CA ASP A 13 -14.54 -15.10 11.96
C ASP A 13 -13.82 -13.77 11.69
N TYR A 14 -12.66 -13.53 12.33
CA TYR A 14 -11.87 -12.32 12.05
C TYR A 14 -11.40 -12.24 10.61
N LEU A 15 -10.95 -13.36 10.01
CA LEU A 15 -10.57 -13.43 8.61
C LEU A 15 -11.73 -12.99 7.70
N SER A 16 -12.91 -13.55 7.93
CA SER A 16 -14.13 -13.23 7.17
C SER A 16 -14.54 -11.78 7.35
N MET A 17 -14.46 -11.24 8.58
CA MET A 17 -14.80 -9.84 8.87
C MET A 17 -13.86 -8.87 8.14
N VAL A 18 -12.54 -9.06 8.26
CA VAL A 18 -11.55 -8.13 7.67
C VAL A 18 -11.54 -8.24 6.15
N ALA A 19 -11.49 -9.45 5.59
CA ALA A 19 -11.51 -9.65 4.15
C ALA A 19 -12.85 -9.16 3.55
N GLY A 20 -13.97 -9.44 4.19
CA GLY A 20 -15.30 -8.98 3.79
C GLY A 20 -15.40 -7.47 3.78
N ALA A 21 -14.91 -6.78 4.80
CA ALA A 21 -14.92 -5.31 4.88
C ALA A 21 -14.12 -4.68 3.72
N ILE A 22 -12.96 -5.24 3.36
CA ILE A 22 -12.14 -4.75 2.24
C ILE A 22 -12.84 -4.97 0.90
N VAL A 23 -13.42 -6.16 0.69
CA VAL A 23 -14.18 -6.49 -0.53
C VAL A 23 -15.40 -5.59 -0.67
N ASP A 24 -16.13 -5.35 0.40
CA ASP A 24 -17.31 -4.47 0.41
C ASP A 24 -16.90 -3.01 0.17
N ALA A 25 -15.79 -2.55 0.74
CA ALA A 25 -15.23 -1.25 0.45
C ALA A 25 -14.90 -1.08 -1.04
N ALA A 26 -14.30 -2.11 -1.66
CA ALA A 26 -13.98 -2.10 -3.08
C ALA A 26 -15.25 -2.05 -3.98
N LYS A 27 -16.34 -2.68 -3.55
CA LYS A 27 -17.64 -2.65 -4.26
C LYS A 27 -18.37 -1.32 -4.09
N ARG A 28 -18.27 -0.68 -2.94
CA ARG A 28 -18.98 0.58 -2.61
C ARG A 28 -18.39 1.79 -3.31
N LEU A 29 -17.09 1.81 -3.56
CA LEU A 29 -16.44 2.94 -4.22
C LEU A 29 -16.60 2.87 -5.74
N PRO A 30 -16.94 4.00 -6.41
CA PRO A 30 -17.07 4.02 -7.87
C PRO A 30 -15.74 3.68 -8.53
N ARG A 31 -15.79 2.95 -9.65
CA ARG A 31 -14.57 2.63 -10.42
C ARG A 31 -13.95 3.89 -11.00
N PRO A 32 -12.61 4.01 -11.03
CA PRO A 32 -11.93 5.11 -11.68
C PRO A 32 -12.33 5.21 -13.16
N ARG A 33 -12.59 6.43 -13.62
CA ARG A 33 -13.10 6.66 -14.98
C ARG A 33 -11.99 6.48 -16.02
N ARG A 34 -12.34 5.89 -17.17
CA ARG A 34 -11.48 5.88 -18.36
C ARG A 34 -11.50 7.28 -18.98
N ALA A 35 -10.35 7.81 -19.42
CA ALA A 35 -10.35 9.07 -20.15
C ALA A 35 -11.13 8.90 -21.47
N THR A 36 -12.18 9.68 -21.64
CA THR A 36 -12.87 9.81 -22.93
C THR A 36 -11.98 10.65 -23.84
N GLY A 37 -11.60 10.10 -25.01
CA GLY A 37 -11.01 10.93 -26.06
C GLY A 37 -11.97 12.05 -26.38
N ALA A 38 -11.54 13.32 -26.32
CA ALA A 38 -12.34 14.41 -26.82
C ALA A 38 -12.71 14.11 -28.28
N SER A 39 -14.00 13.97 -28.58
CA SER A 39 -14.49 14.03 -29.93
C SER A 39 -14.18 15.44 -30.45
N GLU A 40 -13.31 15.54 -31.46
CA GLU A 40 -13.18 16.75 -32.25
C GLU A 40 -14.49 16.91 -33.06
N ASP A 41 -15.52 17.42 -32.41
CA ASP A 41 -16.64 18.01 -33.14
C ASP A 41 -16.36 19.50 -33.22
N SER A 42 -15.73 19.86 -34.37
CA SER A 42 -15.33 21.20 -34.72
C SER A 42 -16.49 21.92 -35.37
N SER A 43 -17.35 22.50 -34.54
CA SER A 43 -18.13 23.66 -34.92
C SER A 43 -18.74 24.32 -33.69
N GLN A 44 -18.07 25.30 -33.11
CA GLN A 44 -18.66 26.56 -32.68
C GLN A 44 -17.73 27.38 -31.76
N SER A 45 -17.64 28.68 -32.12
CA SER A 45 -17.41 29.84 -31.27
C SER A 45 -16.00 30.08 -30.68
N LEU A 46 -15.35 31.05 -31.32
CA LEU A 46 -14.19 31.84 -30.88
C LEU A 46 -14.56 32.69 -29.67
N THR A 47 -14.46 32.16 -28.44
CA THR A 47 -14.22 32.89 -27.16
C THR A 47 -14.33 31.93 -25.98
N SER A 48 -13.32 31.07 -25.77
CA SER A 48 -13.22 30.27 -24.56
C SER A 48 -11.76 30.16 -24.16
N PRO A 49 -11.45 30.19 -22.84
CA PRO A 49 -10.07 29.99 -22.37
C PRO A 49 -9.56 28.62 -22.82
N SER A 50 -8.27 28.56 -23.17
CA SER A 50 -7.57 27.39 -23.69
C SER A 50 -8.05 26.10 -23.02
N PRO A 51 -8.37 25.03 -23.79
CA PRO A 51 -8.79 23.76 -23.19
C PRO A 51 -7.69 23.27 -22.24
N SER A 52 -8.04 23.12 -20.99
CA SER A 52 -7.16 22.54 -19.99
C SER A 52 -6.73 21.15 -20.50
N PHE A 53 -5.44 20.97 -20.77
CA PHE A 53 -4.89 19.73 -21.29
C PHE A 53 -5.00 18.65 -20.21
N GLU A 54 -6.11 17.93 -20.19
CA GLU A 54 -6.31 16.78 -19.31
C GLU A 54 -5.24 15.72 -19.57
N PRO A 55 -4.46 15.33 -18.56
CA PRO A 55 -3.44 14.30 -18.76
C PRO A 55 -4.10 12.99 -19.19
N ARG A 56 -3.66 12.42 -20.30
CA ARG A 56 -4.25 11.19 -20.89
C ARG A 56 -3.91 9.93 -20.09
N SER A 57 -2.83 9.93 -19.29
CA SER A 57 -2.37 8.79 -18.50
C SER A 57 -2.37 9.10 -17.01
N TRP A 58 -2.61 8.10 -16.19
CA TRP A 58 -2.44 8.21 -14.75
C TRP A 58 -0.99 8.49 -14.37
N ARG A 59 -0.80 9.13 -13.23
CA ARG A 59 0.47 9.25 -12.51
C ARG A 59 0.23 8.78 -11.08
N VAL A 60 1.04 7.83 -10.64
CA VAL A 60 0.93 7.30 -9.27
C VAL A 60 2.12 7.80 -8.46
N TYR A 61 1.83 8.35 -7.30
CA TYR A 61 2.79 8.83 -6.31
C TYR A 61 2.76 7.94 -5.08
N GLY A 62 3.87 7.87 -4.34
CA GLY A 62 3.99 7.13 -3.09
C GLY A 62 4.50 7.99 -1.96
N ILE A 63 3.97 7.78 -0.76
CA ILE A 63 4.42 8.33 0.50
C ILE A 63 4.08 7.38 1.63
N SER A 64 4.80 7.45 2.75
CA SER A 64 4.53 6.68 3.96
C SER A 64 4.86 7.49 5.22
N ASP A 65 4.53 6.95 6.37
CA ASP A 65 5.00 7.42 7.68
C ASP A 65 4.71 8.92 7.90
N LEU A 66 3.45 9.33 7.65
CA LEU A 66 3.03 10.73 7.76
C LEU A 66 3.06 11.21 9.21
N HIS A 67 2.78 10.35 10.19
CA HIS A 67 2.76 10.68 11.63
C HIS A 67 2.12 12.04 11.93
N ALA A 68 0.92 12.23 11.37
CA ALA A 68 0.20 13.52 11.45
C ALA A 68 -0.32 13.86 12.85
N ASP A 69 -0.17 12.96 13.82
CA ASP A 69 -0.31 13.28 15.25
C ASP A 69 0.70 14.36 15.68
N MET A 70 1.80 14.50 14.94
CA MET A 70 2.75 15.59 15.14
C MET A 70 2.30 16.86 14.42
N PRO A 71 2.11 18.01 15.12
CA PRO A 71 1.61 19.23 14.51
C PRO A 71 2.39 19.73 13.30
N THR A 72 3.71 19.50 13.27
CA THR A 72 4.56 19.86 12.12
C THR A 72 4.23 19.02 10.88
N ASN A 73 3.92 17.74 11.06
CA ASN A 73 3.55 16.84 9.99
C ASN A 73 2.13 17.14 9.48
N MET A 74 1.21 17.45 10.40
CA MET A 74 -0.15 17.87 10.01
C MET A 74 -0.08 19.15 9.16
N ARG A 75 0.69 20.19 9.58
CA ARG A 75 0.88 21.40 8.76
C ARG A 75 1.48 21.09 7.38
N TRP A 76 2.37 20.11 7.30
CA TRP A 76 2.92 19.68 6.01
C TRP A 76 1.83 19.07 5.11
N VAL A 77 0.95 18.22 5.64
CA VAL A 77 -0.20 17.67 4.89
C VAL A 77 -1.13 18.79 4.43
N GLU A 78 -1.44 19.74 5.29
CA GLU A 78 -2.29 20.90 4.98
C GLU A 78 -1.69 21.79 3.86
N ALA A 79 -0.37 21.89 3.80
CA ALA A 79 0.36 22.69 2.83
C ALA A 79 0.60 21.99 1.49
N LEU A 80 0.22 20.72 1.32
CA LEU A 80 0.38 20.00 0.06
C LEU A 80 -0.40 20.73 -1.06
N PRO A 81 0.22 20.95 -2.24
CA PRO A 81 -0.49 21.51 -3.38
C PRO A 81 -1.52 20.53 -3.94
N SER A 82 -2.47 21.04 -4.70
CA SER A 82 -3.35 20.20 -5.52
C SER A 82 -2.57 19.60 -6.69
N PHE A 83 -2.86 18.34 -6.99
CA PHE A 83 -2.25 17.64 -8.11
C PHE A 83 -3.20 17.64 -9.32
N PRO A 84 -2.66 17.56 -10.55
CA PRO A 84 -3.48 17.49 -11.75
C PRO A 84 -4.44 16.30 -11.75
N ALA A 85 -5.47 16.36 -12.58
CA ALA A 85 -6.34 15.21 -12.83
C ALA A 85 -5.52 13.95 -13.24
N ARG A 86 -6.10 12.79 -13.00
CA ARG A 86 -5.48 11.47 -13.21
C ARG A 86 -4.19 11.29 -12.42
N THR A 87 -4.17 11.80 -11.19
CA THR A 87 -3.13 11.49 -10.20
C THR A 87 -3.68 10.64 -9.08
N ALA A 88 -2.91 9.64 -8.70
CA ALA A 88 -3.19 8.75 -7.59
C ALA A 88 -2.07 8.83 -6.55
N LEU A 89 -2.42 8.71 -5.28
CA LEU A 89 -1.47 8.65 -4.18
C LEU A 89 -1.58 7.30 -3.46
N ILE A 90 -0.46 6.62 -3.30
CA ILE A 90 -0.30 5.48 -2.40
C ILE A 90 0.21 6.01 -1.06
N VAL A 91 -0.52 5.74 0.01
CA VAL A 91 -0.15 6.02 1.40
C VAL A 91 0.17 4.70 2.09
N ALA A 92 1.45 4.41 2.25
CA ALA A 92 1.94 3.13 2.75
C ALA A 92 2.05 3.12 4.30
N GLY A 93 0.95 3.44 4.98
CA GLY A 93 0.78 3.33 6.43
C GLY A 93 1.38 4.46 7.26
N ASP A 94 1.14 4.38 8.56
CA ASP A 94 1.57 5.31 9.59
C ASP A 94 1.15 6.76 9.31
N VAL A 95 -0.15 6.93 9.00
CA VAL A 95 -0.77 8.26 8.86
C VAL A 95 -0.90 8.93 10.21
N ALA A 96 -1.49 8.22 11.18
CA ALA A 96 -1.66 8.69 12.56
C ALA A 96 -2.15 7.55 13.48
N THR A 97 -1.93 7.69 14.79
CA THR A 97 -2.46 6.73 15.77
C THR A 97 -3.96 6.93 16.00
N ALA A 98 -4.42 8.19 16.03
CA ALA A 98 -5.83 8.49 16.28
C ALA A 98 -6.68 8.42 15.00
N ASN A 99 -7.78 7.65 15.01
CA ASN A 99 -8.69 7.52 13.87
C ASN A 99 -9.22 8.86 13.36
N ALA A 100 -9.52 9.80 14.27
CA ALA A 100 -9.96 11.14 13.89
C ALA A 100 -8.90 11.91 13.10
N THR A 101 -7.62 11.79 13.48
CA THR A 101 -6.49 12.39 12.77
C THR A 101 -6.30 11.73 11.41
N THR A 102 -6.33 10.39 11.36
CA THR A 102 -6.26 9.62 10.11
C THR A 102 -7.37 10.06 9.15
N ARG A 103 -8.63 10.15 9.62
CA ARG A 103 -9.76 10.62 8.82
C ARG A 103 -9.52 12.02 8.24
N ARG A 104 -9.05 12.96 9.07
CA ARG A 104 -8.74 14.34 8.62
C ARG A 104 -7.68 14.34 7.52
N VAL A 105 -6.59 13.59 7.70
CA VAL A 105 -5.52 13.49 6.71
C VAL A 105 -6.03 12.89 5.41
N LEU A 106 -6.77 11.77 5.46
CA LEU A 106 -7.31 11.12 4.27
C LEU A 106 -8.24 12.04 3.48
N LEU A 107 -9.08 12.83 4.14
CA LEU A 107 -9.93 13.85 3.47
C LEU A 107 -9.06 14.91 2.77
N LEU A 108 -8.05 15.45 3.46
CA LEU A 108 -7.13 16.43 2.87
C LEU A 108 -6.37 15.86 1.66
N LEU A 109 -5.97 14.60 1.69
CA LEU A 109 -5.32 13.95 0.55
C LEU A 109 -6.29 13.72 -0.61
N LYS A 110 -7.55 13.35 -0.33
CA LYS A 110 -8.60 13.22 -1.38
C LYS A 110 -8.98 14.53 -2.05
N GLU A 111 -8.82 15.66 -1.37
CA GLU A 111 -8.98 16.99 -2.01
C GLU A 111 -7.86 17.31 -3.01
N ARG A 112 -6.70 16.67 -2.90
CA ARG A 112 -5.49 16.95 -3.69
C ARG A 112 -5.20 15.95 -4.78
N PHE A 113 -5.67 14.71 -4.62
CA PHE A 113 -5.47 13.59 -5.54
C PHE A 113 -6.82 13.00 -5.97
N GLU A 114 -6.95 12.64 -7.23
CA GLU A 114 -8.18 12.03 -7.75
C GLU A 114 -8.44 10.66 -7.10
N GLU A 115 -7.38 9.85 -6.91
CA GLU A 115 -7.46 8.60 -6.18
C GLU A 115 -6.42 8.54 -5.06
N VAL A 116 -6.82 7.98 -3.92
CA VAL A 116 -5.94 7.71 -2.78
C VAL A 116 -6.09 6.25 -2.38
N PHE A 117 -4.97 5.57 -2.19
CA PHE A 117 -4.85 4.19 -1.73
C PHE A 117 -4.19 4.17 -0.36
N TRP A 118 -4.65 3.29 0.52
CA TRP A 118 -4.12 3.22 1.87
C TRP A 118 -4.03 1.77 2.37
N VAL A 119 -3.00 1.50 3.19
CA VAL A 119 -2.88 0.34 4.09
C VAL A 119 -2.55 0.83 5.49
N PRO A 120 -2.91 0.11 6.55
CA PRO A 120 -2.49 0.46 7.89
C PRO A 120 -0.99 0.23 8.08
N GLY A 121 -0.37 1.10 8.89
CA GLY A 121 0.88 0.80 9.56
C GLY A 121 0.63 0.31 10.99
N ASN A 122 1.70 0.20 11.79
CA ASN A 122 1.55 -0.22 13.18
C ASN A 122 0.86 0.85 14.05
N HIS A 123 1.07 2.13 13.77
CA HIS A 123 0.43 3.22 14.51
C HIS A 123 -1.10 3.21 14.36
N GLU A 124 -1.63 2.87 13.21
CA GLU A 124 -3.05 2.71 13.02
C GLU A 124 -3.65 1.56 13.83
N LEU A 125 -2.85 0.54 14.15
CA LEU A 125 -3.32 -0.63 14.90
C LEU A 125 -3.09 -0.52 16.42
N TRP A 126 -2.38 0.52 16.88
CA TRP A 126 -2.24 0.82 18.30
C TRP A 126 -3.56 1.36 18.85
N LEU A 127 -4.01 0.79 19.96
CA LEU A 127 -5.20 1.25 20.67
C LEU A 127 -4.84 2.47 21.53
N PRO A 128 -5.74 3.49 21.58
CA PRO A 128 -5.56 4.60 22.50
C PRO A 128 -5.62 4.10 23.95
N SER A 129 -4.83 4.72 24.82
CA SER A 129 -4.81 4.40 26.27
C SER A 129 -6.14 4.73 26.99
N ALA A 130 -7.02 5.51 26.36
CA ALA A 130 -8.34 5.88 26.88
C ALA A 130 -9.43 5.05 26.21
N PRO A 131 -10.31 4.39 26.97
CA PRO A 131 -11.34 3.46 26.44
C PRO A 131 -12.50 4.13 25.68
N ASN A 132 -12.43 5.42 25.37
CA ASN A 132 -13.52 6.21 24.83
C ASN A 132 -13.29 6.77 23.42
N ASP A 133 -12.46 6.12 22.58
CA ASP A 133 -12.47 6.49 21.17
C ASP A 133 -13.80 6.04 20.54
N ALA A 134 -14.73 7.00 20.40
CA ALA A 134 -16.07 6.75 19.85
C ALA A 134 -16.05 6.18 18.43
N THR A 135 -14.88 6.19 17.78
CA THR A 135 -14.68 5.73 16.40
C THR A 135 -14.59 4.20 16.29
N ILE A 136 -14.38 3.47 17.39
CA ILE A 136 -14.34 1.99 17.42
C ILE A 136 -15.69 1.37 17.79
N ARG A 137 -16.70 2.19 18.08
CA ARG A 137 -18.03 1.68 18.49
C ARG A 137 -18.63 0.78 17.41
N GLY A 138 -19.06 -0.41 17.85
CA GLY A 138 -19.65 -1.42 16.97
C GLY A 138 -18.70 -2.50 16.49
N TYR A 139 -17.41 -2.37 16.78
CA TYR A 139 -16.36 -3.36 16.47
C TYR A 139 -15.75 -3.96 17.75
N PRO A 140 -15.06 -5.11 17.68
CA PRO A 140 -14.29 -5.65 18.79
C PRO A 140 -13.32 -4.62 19.37
N ASP A 141 -13.14 -4.63 20.71
CA ASP A 141 -12.18 -3.76 21.40
C ASP A 141 -10.76 -4.35 21.31
N ASP A 142 -10.24 -4.41 20.09
CA ASP A 142 -8.91 -4.92 19.75
C ASP A 142 -8.36 -4.24 18.48
N SER A 143 -7.13 -4.58 18.10
CA SER A 143 -6.45 -3.99 16.94
C SER A 143 -7.14 -4.30 15.62
N LEU A 144 -7.82 -5.45 15.49
CA LEU A 144 -8.60 -5.76 14.29
C LEU A 144 -9.92 -5.00 14.22
N GLY A 145 -10.58 -4.80 15.36
CA GLY A 145 -11.76 -3.95 15.43
C GLY A 145 -11.44 -2.49 15.07
N LYS A 146 -10.25 -2.01 15.49
CA LYS A 146 -9.74 -0.71 15.05
C LYS A 146 -9.50 -0.66 13.54
N LEU A 147 -8.90 -1.70 12.97
CA LEU A 147 -8.72 -1.82 11.52
C LEU A 147 -10.06 -1.75 10.77
N LEU A 148 -11.08 -2.49 11.24
CA LEU A 148 -12.41 -2.46 10.65
C LEU A 148 -13.01 -1.05 10.65
N SER A 149 -12.90 -0.34 11.77
CA SER A 149 -13.37 1.05 11.86
C SER A 149 -12.62 2.00 10.92
N LEU A 150 -11.33 1.77 10.69
CA LEU A 150 -10.54 2.55 9.74
C LEU A 150 -10.88 2.23 8.28
N ILE A 151 -11.26 1.00 7.97
CA ILE A 151 -11.78 0.65 6.64
C ILE A 151 -13.08 1.42 6.36
N ASP A 152 -13.97 1.55 7.33
CA ASP A 152 -15.17 2.39 7.18
C ASP A 152 -14.81 3.86 6.98
N VAL A 153 -13.87 4.40 7.75
CA VAL A 153 -13.35 5.76 7.55
C VAL A 153 -12.80 5.94 6.13
N CYS A 154 -12.07 4.96 5.60
CA CYS A 154 -11.57 5.01 4.23
C CYS A 154 -12.72 5.07 3.21
N VAL A 155 -13.77 4.27 3.39
CA VAL A 155 -14.96 4.30 2.52
C VAL A 155 -15.65 5.66 2.57
N GLU A 156 -15.85 6.21 3.76
CA GLU A 156 -16.45 7.55 3.95
C GLU A 156 -15.61 8.64 3.26
N CYS A 157 -14.28 8.54 3.32
CA CYS A 157 -13.36 9.48 2.68
C CYS A 157 -13.16 9.23 1.18
N GLY A 158 -13.70 8.15 0.60
CA GLY A 158 -13.46 7.76 -0.78
C GLY A 158 -12.04 7.24 -1.04
N VAL A 159 -11.39 6.64 -0.03
CA VAL A 159 -10.02 6.10 -0.07
C VAL A 159 -10.07 4.59 -0.30
N ARG A 160 -9.21 4.09 -1.17
CA ARG A 160 -9.18 2.70 -1.58
C ARG A 160 -8.33 1.84 -0.66
N VAL A 161 -8.90 0.73 -0.23
CA VAL A 161 -8.27 -0.27 0.65
C VAL A 161 -8.15 -1.65 0.01
N GLY A 162 -8.66 -1.81 -1.21
CA GLY A 162 -8.62 -3.06 -1.99
C GLY A 162 -7.99 -2.85 -3.37
N PRO A 163 -7.65 -3.93 -4.08
CA PRO A 163 -7.12 -3.88 -5.43
C PRO A 163 -8.00 -3.08 -6.38
N THR A 164 -7.40 -2.18 -7.14
CA THR A 164 -8.15 -1.29 -8.03
C THR A 164 -7.39 -1.03 -9.32
N THR A 165 -8.09 -1.16 -10.46
CA THR A 165 -7.55 -0.82 -11.77
C THR A 165 -7.73 0.67 -12.04
N LEU A 166 -6.64 1.35 -12.36
CA LEU A 166 -6.60 2.69 -12.93
C LEU A 166 -6.58 2.54 -14.47
N PRO A 167 -7.69 2.81 -15.17
CA PRO A 167 -7.80 2.51 -16.58
C PRO A 167 -6.99 3.49 -17.42
N GLY A 168 -6.25 2.99 -18.36
CA GLY A 168 -5.55 3.77 -19.39
C GLY A 168 -6.51 4.47 -20.37
N THR A 169 -5.97 5.08 -21.41
CA THR A 169 -6.79 5.69 -22.46
C THR A 169 -7.31 4.63 -23.43
N SER A 170 -8.61 4.67 -23.74
CA SER A 170 -9.14 3.93 -24.88
C SER A 170 -8.64 4.60 -26.17
N GLY A 171 -7.76 3.91 -26.92
CA GLY A 171 -7.64 4.27 -28.32
C GLY A 171 -8.96 3.88 -28.99
N THR A 172 -9.68 4.82 -29.60
CA THR A 172 -10.75 4.50 -30.54
C THR A 172 -10.15 3.60 -31.62
N SER A 173 -10.51 2.33 -31.62
CA SER A 173 -10.36 1.48 -32.78
C SER A 173 -11.42 1.95 -33.80
N GLY A 174 -11.14 3.07 -34.46
CA GLY A 174 -11.84 3.39 -35.68
C GLY A 174 -11.52 2.28 -36.67
N GLY A 175 -12.51 1.43 -36.98
CA GLY A 175 -12.47 0.50 -38.09
C GLY A 175 -12.45 1.29 -39.40
N GLY A 176 -11.30 1.83 -39.78
CA GLY A 176 -11.01 2.46 -41.05
C GLY A 176 -9.83 1.75 -41.67
N ALA A 177 -9.94 1.42 -42.97
CA ALA A 177 -8.89 0.82 -43.77
C ALA A 177 -7.54 1.54 -43.55
N ALA A 178 -6.46 0.77 -43.45
CA ALA A 178 -5.13 1.28 -43.22
C ALA A 178 -4.69 2.20 -44.35
N ASP A 179 -4.70 3.51 -44.10
CA ASP A 179 -4.01 4.49 -44.93
C ASP A 179 -2.55 4.56 -44.49
N ALA A 180 -1.61 4.29 -45.42
CA ALA A 180 -0.18 4.13 -45.18
C ALA A 180 0.58 5.44 -44.89
N THR A 181 -0.12 6.57 -44.74
CA THR A 181 0.44 7.91 -44.56
C THR A 181 0.28 8.49 -43.15
N SER A 182 -0.22 7.73 -42.19
CA SER A 182 -0.43 8.23 -40.82
C SER A 182 0.87 8.26 -40.03
N GLY A 183 1.24 9.42 -39.49
CA GLY A 183 2.35 9.69 -38.58
C GLY A 183 2.35 8.80 -37.33
N PRO A 184 3.32 8.92 -36.44
CA PRO A 184 3.57 7.95 -35.35
C PRO A 184 2.31 7.74 -34.51
N ARG A 185 1.79 6.49 -34.51
CA ARG A 185 0.62 6.07 -33.72
C ARG A 185 0.84 6.43 -32.24
N LYS A 186 0.01 7.32 -31.70
CA LYS A 186 0.02 7.64 -30.27
C LYS A 186 -0.10 6.34 -29.47
N LYS A 187 0.94 6.00 -28.67
CA LYS A 187 0.92 4.82 -27.79
C LYS A 187 -0.31 4.89 -26.87
N LYS A 188 -1.10 3.82 -26.84
CA LYS A 188 -2.16 3.64 -25.83
C LYS A 188 -1.51 3.66 -24.44
N SER A 189 -2.07 4.43 -23.51
CA SER A 189 -1.69 4.30 -22.09
C SER A 189 -2.21 2.97 -21.57
N ALA A 190 -1.32 2.17 -20.98
CA ALA A 190 -1.70 0.89 -20.36
C ALA A 190 -2.59 1.11 -19.13
N ASP A 191 -3.43 0.14 -18.83
CA ASP A 191 -4.07 0.04 -17.53
C ASP A 191 -3.01 -0.28 -16.48
N VAL A 192 -3.19 0.18 -15.24
CA VAL A 192 -2.33 -0.19 -14.10
C VAL A 192 -3.21 -0.63 -12.94
N VAL A 193 -2.83 -1.71 -12.28
CA VAL A 193 -3.52 -2.19 -11.08
C VAL A 193 -2.71 -1.85 -9.85
N VAL A 194 -3.34 -1.20 -8.88
CA VAL A 194 -2.75 -0.89 -7.58
C VAL A 194 -3.29 -1.88 -6.55
N VAL A 195 -2.40 -2.62 -5.90
CA VAL A 195 -2.73 -3.74 -5.00
C VAL A 195 -2.17 -3.48 -3.61
N PRO A 196 -3.01 -3.24 -2.61
CA PRO A 196 -2.58 -3.21 -1.22
C PRO A 196 -2.18 -4.60 -0.74
N VAL A 197 -1.13 -4.67 0.07
CA VAL A 197 -0.64 -5.88 0.73
C VAL A 197 -0.60 -5.61 2.22
N LEU A 198 -1.60 -6.09 2.95
CA LEU A 198 -1.60 -6.04 4.40
C LEU A 198 -0.50 -6.94 4.95
N GLY A 199 0.10 -6.55 6.06
CA GLY A 199 1.16 -7.35 6.65
C GLY A 199 1.53 -6.93 8.06
N TRP A 200 2.37 -7.75 8.67
CA TRP A 200 3.03 -7.52 9.94
C TRP A 200 4.43 -8.09 9.86
N TYR A 201 5.35 -7.67 10.74
CA TYR A 201 6.69 -8.22 10.78
C TYR A 201 6.70 -9.70 11.24
N ASP A 202 7.73 -10.44 10.82
CA ASP A 202 7.94 -11.82 11.20
C ASP A 202 9.41 -12.16 11.49
N ASP A 203 9.62 -13.32 12.14
CA ASP A 203 10.96 -13.78 12.52
C ASP A 203 11.84 -14.14 11.31
N ALA A 204 11.25 -14.66 10.23
CA ALA A 204 11.99 -15.06 9.04
C ALA A 204 12.70 -13.86 8.38
N PHE A 205 12.06 -12.69 8.40
CA PHE A 205 12.68 -11.46 7.94
C PHE A 205 13.92 -11.10 8.76
N ALA A 206 13.80 -11.15 10.10
CA ALA A 206 14.91 -10.82 10.98
C ALA A 206 16.10 -11.78 10.82
N GLU A 207 15.82 -13.06 10.60
CA GLU A 207 16.85 -14.07 10.32
C GLU A 207 17.57 -13.78 9.00
N THR A 208 16.82 -13.51 7.93
CA THR A 208 17.37 -13.18 6.61
C THR A 208 18.19 -11.88 6.63
N ALA A 209 17.67 -10.81 7.26
CA ALA A 209 18.34 -9.53 7.37
C ALA A 209 19.62 -9.57 8.23
N SER A 210 19.78 -10.62 9.04
CA SER A 210 20.92 -10.80 9.93
C SER A 210 22.00 -11.69 9.37
N VAL A 211 21.84 -12.27 8.19
CA VAL A 211 22.85 -13.11 7.53
C VAL A 211 24.14 -12.31 7.32
N GLY A 212 25.25 -12.86 7.82
CA GLY A 212 26.58 -12.23 7.77
C GLY A 212 26.85 -11.18 8.85
N ARG A 213 25.90 -10.88 9.75
CA ARG A 213 26.08 -10.00 10.90
C ARG A 213 26.08 -10.83 12.19
N ARG A 214 27.04 -10.56 13.12
CA ARG A 214 27.07 -11.23 14.44
C ARG A 214 25.86 -10.72 15.24
N THR A 215 24.78 -11.47 15.26
CA THR A 215 23.65 -11.23 16.15
C THR A 215 23.59 -12.32 17.19
N SER A 216 23.38 -11.93 18.45
CA SER A 216 23.03 -12.86 19.51
C SER A 216 21.71 -13.55 19.11
N ARG A 217 21.74 -14.86 18.94
CA ARG A 217 20.56 -15.71 18.70
C ARG A 217 19.74 -15.85 19.97
N SER A 218 19.28 -14.74 20.56
CA SER A 218 18.29 -14.82 21.62
C SER A 218 16.95 -15.20 20.99
N ARG A 219 16.41 -16.35 21.38
CA ARG A 219 15.07 -16.83 20.99
C ARG A 219 13.96 -16.16 21.81
N GLU A 220 14.30 -15.22 22.67
CA GLU A 220 13.35 -14.56 23.55
C GLU A 220 12.73 -13.35 22.84
N TYR A 221 11.45 -13.12 23.09
CA TYR A 221 10.73 -11.90 22.74
C TYR A 221 11.45 -10.71 23.37
N THR A 222 12.03 -9.86 22.55
CA THR A 222 12.91 -8.79 23.00
C THR A 222 12.13 -7.61 23.56
N ASP A 223 12.80 -6.76 24.35
CA ASP A 223 12.20 -5.51 24.83
C ASP A 223 11.72 -4.63 23.68
N LEU A 224 12.43 -4.67 22.54
CA LEU A 224 12.05 -3.95 21.33
C LEU A 224 10.71 -4.44 20.76
N GLU A 225 10.52 -5.75 20.63
CA GLU A 225 9.26 -6.32 20.14
C GLU A 225 8.11 -5.99 21.10
N ARG A 226 8.37 -6.06 22.43
CA ARG A 226 7.37 -5.63 23.43
C ARG A 226 7.02 -4.15 23.33
N GLU A 227 7.98 -3.29 23.05
CA GLU A 227 7.76 -1.86 22.85
C GLU A 227 6.91 -1.60 21.60
N PHE A 228 7.18 -2.29 20.49
CA PHE A 228 6.40 -2.16 19.25
C PHE A 228 4.99 -2.73 19.37
N ASP A 229 4.81 -3.82 20.10
CA ASP A 229 3.50 -4.44 20.30
C ASP A 229 2.69 -3.80 21.44
N ALA A 230 3.32 -2.99 22.30
CA ALA A 230 2.68 -2.44 23.50
C ALA A 230 1.41 -1.62 23.21
N GLY A 231 1.31 -1.02 22.02
CA GLY A 231 0.13 -0.32 21.56
C GLY A 231 -0.98 -1.24 21.01
N CYS A 232 -0.67 -2.48 20.68
CA CYS A 232 -1.61 -3.40 20.06
C CYS A 232 -2.28 -4.31 21.11
N LYS A 233 -3.56 -4.63 20.81
CA LYS A 233 -4.32 -5.67 21.51
C LYS A 233 -4.80 -6.67 20.49
N TRP A 234 -3.99 -7.71 20.25
CA TRP A 234 -4.34 -8.74 19.29
C TRP A 234 -5.33 -9.75 19.89
N PRO A 235 -6.36 -10.17 19.12
CA PRO A 235 -7.23 -11.26 19.53
C PRO A 235 -6.44 -12.54 19.82
N ALA A 236 -6.79 -13.25 20.89
CA ALA A 236 -6.14 -14.51 21.23
C ALA A 236 -6.24 -15.56 20.10
N ALA A 237 -7.25 -15.45 19.25
CA ALA A 237 -7.50 -16.34 18.13
C ALA A 237 -6.47 -16.22 16.99
N ILE A 238 -5.78 -15.05 16.85
CA ILE A 238 -4.77 -14.83 15.79
C ILE A 238 -3.33 -14.80 16.29
N GLY A 239 -3.11 -14.94 17.58
CA GLY A 239 -1.80 -15.00 18.20
C GLY A 239 -1.69 -14.10 19.42
N ARG A 240 -0.76 -14.45 20.31
CA ARG A 240 -0.45 -13.65 21.48
C ARG A 240 0.97 -13.12 21.41
N PRO A 241 1.18 -11.82 21.58
CA PRO A 241 2.52 -11.29 21.87
C PRO A 241 3.12 -11.99 23.07
N GLY A 242 4.39 -12.39 23.00
CA GLY A 242 5.11 -12.97 24.13
C GLY A 242 5.08 -14.50 24.26
N ARG A 243 4.53 -15.25 23.30
CA ARG A 243 4.72 -16.71 23.26
C ARG A 243 6.01 -17.09 22.51
N PRO A 244 6.56 -18.33 22.77
CA PRO A 244 7.72 -18.84 22.04
C PRO A 244 7.52 -18.76 20.51
N ARG A 245 8.62 -18.56 19.79
CA ARG A 245 8.74 -18.30 18.35
C ARG A 245 7.86 -19.12 17.41
N ASP A 246 7.60 -20.38 17.76
CA ASP A 246 6.84 -21.31 16.90
C ASP A 246 5.36 -20.94 16.73
N SER A 247 4.85 -20.01 17.56
CA SER A 247 3.46 -19.55 17.52
C SER A 247 3.31 -18.12 16.94
N HIS A 248 4.39 -17.37 16.78
CA HIS A 248 4.33 -15.97 16.31
C HIS A 248 4.44 -15.87 14.80
N ALA A 249 5.25 -16.72 14.16
CA ALA A 249 5.36 -16.81 12.71
C ALA A 249 4.04 -17.24 12.05
N ASP A 250 3.24 -18.05 12.73
CA ASP A 250 1.90 -18.49 12.28
C ASP A 250 0.78 -17.53 12.72
N GLY A 251 1.12 -16.47 13.47
CA GLY A 251 0.15 -15.56 14.07
C GLY A 251 -0.28 -14.43 13.14
N ILE A 252 0.11 -13.19 13.51
CA ILE A 252 -0.42 -11.95 12.90
C ILE A 252 0.00 -11.81 11.44
N ALA A 253 1.28 -12.08 11.11
CA ALA A 253 1.77 -12.02 9.73
C ALA A 253 1.07 -13.04 8.82
N SER A 254 0.86 -14.28 9.33
CA SER A 254 0.09 -15.31 8.63
C SER A 254 -1.37 -14.90 8.44
N PHE A 255 -2.00 -14.35 9.46
CA PHE A 255 -3.37 -13.85 9.38
C PHE A 255 -3.53 -12.83 8.23
N PHE A 256 -2.66 -11.82 8.15
CA PHE A 256 -2.74 -10.84 7.07
C PHE A 256 -2.44 -11.44 5.69
N ARG A 257 -1.56 -12.42 5.58
CA ARG A 257 -1.36 -13.17 4.33
C ARG A 257 -2.64 -13.85 3.85
N ASP A 258 -3.40 -14.46 4.77
CA ASP A 258 -4.67 -15.12 4.45
C ASP A 258 -5.78 -14.11 4.11
N VAL A 259 -5.81 -12.96 4.79
CA VAL A 259 -6.69 -11.84 4.41
C VAL A 259 -6.43 -11.40 2.97
N ASN A 260 -5.16 -11.15 2.61
CA ASN A 260 -4.80 -10.77 1.24
C ASN A 260 -5.24 -11.82 0.22
N ALA A 261 -4.95 -13.11 0.48
CA ALA A 261 -5.32 -14.20 -0.42
C ALA A 261 -6.85 -14.28 -0.61
N THR A 262 -7.61 -14.12 0.46
CA THR A 262 -9.08 -14.13 0.43
C THR A 262 -9.63 -12.95 -0.36
N VAL A 263 -9.12 -11.75 -0.12
CA VAL A 263 -9.52 -10.53 -0.87
C VAL A 263 -9.21 -10.67 -2.35
N TRP A 264 -8.02 -11.16 -2.71
CA TRP A 264 -7.59 -11.28 -4.11
C TRP A 264 -8.29 -12.38 -4.88
N ALA A 265 -8.88 -13.35 -4.21
CA ALA A 265 -9.71 -14.40 -4.83
C ALA A 265 -11.12 -13.89 -5.18
N ASP A 266 -11.61 -12.82 -4.54
CA ASP A 266 -12.93 -12.26 -4.84
C ASP A 266 -12.97 -11.64 -6.24
N ALA A 267 -14.06 -11.87 -6.97
CA ALA A 267 -14.21 -11.42 -8.35
C ALA A 267 -14.12 -9.89 -8.54
N SER A 268 -14.47 -9.10 -7.51
CA SER A 268 -14.38 -7.63 -7.52
C SER A 268 -12.97 -7.11 -7.27
N CYS A 269 -12.11 -7.92 -6.64
CA CYS A 269 -10.74 -7.60 -6.24
C CYS A 269 -9.69 -8.51 -6.90
N ARG A 270 -10.06 -9.21 -7.96
CA ARG A 270 -9.25 -10.30 -8.53
C ARG A 270 -7.83 -9.89 -8.91
N VAL A 271 -6.85 -10.61 -8.36
CA VAL A 271 -5.43 -10.48 -8.63
C VAL A 271 -4.86 -11.90 -8.84
N PRO A 272 -3.96 -12.16 -9.81
CA PRO A 272 -3.33 -11.21 -10.72
C PRO A 272 -4.29 -10.70 -11.81
N PRO A 273 -4.02 -9.52 -12.37
CA PRO A 273 -4.77 -8.98 -13.51
C PRO A 273 -4.45 -9.75 -14.80
N ALA A 274 -5.11 -9.37 -15.89
CA ALA A 274 -4.81 -9.89 -17.23
C ALA A 274 -3.36 -9.59 -17.65
N GLU A 275 -2.81 -10.39 -18.55
CA GLU A 275 -1.47 -10.16 -19.11
C GLU A 275 -1.33 -8.78 -19.73
N GLY A 276 -0.14 -8.18 -19.58
CA GLY A 276 0.18 -6.86 -20.15
C GLY A 276 -0.32 -5.67 -19.34
N VAL A 277 -0.82 -5.88 -18.13
CA VAL A 277 -1.19 -4.83 -17.17
C VAL A 277 -0.07 -4.66 -16.15
N ASP A 278 0.36 -3.41 -15.93
CA ASP A 278 1.33 -3.11 -14.88
C ASP A 278 0.70 -3.32 -13.50
N VAL A 279 1.45 -3.93 -12.59
CA VAL A 279 1.04 -4.16 -11.21
C VAL A 279 1.90 -3.34 -10.27
N LEU A 280 1.28 -2.45 -9.53
CA LEU A 280 1.89 -1.73 -8.42
C LEU A 280 1.36 -2.33 -7.12
N THR A 281 2.25 -2.75 -6.23
CA THR A 281 1.87 -3.22 -4.90
C THR A 281 2.38 -2.25 -3.84
N PHE A 282 1.78 -2.27 -2.66
CA PHE A 282 2.28 -1.49 -1.54
C PHE A 282 1.92 -2.13 -0.20
N SER A 283 2.80 -1.97 0.76
CA SER A 283 2.64 -2.40 2.15
C SER A 283 3.21 -1.34 3.09
N HIS A 284 2.95 -1.44 4.39
CA HIS A 284 3.66 -0.61 5.35
C HIS A 284 5.01 -1.21 5.71
N PHE A 285 5.03 -2.45 6.17
CA PHE A 285 6.26 -3.13 6.57
C PHE A 285 7.18 -3.44 5.38
N VAL A 286 8.48 -3.50 5.65
CA VAL A 286 9.51 -3.80 4.65
C VAL A 286 9.28 -5.18 4.02
N PRO A 287 9.19 -5.28 2.68
CA PRO A 287 8.75 -6.52 2.03
C PRO A 287 9.84 -7.60 1.89
N LEU A 288 11.11 -7.21 1.87
CA LEU A 288 12.25 -8.12 1.69
C LEU A 288 13.45 -7.62 2.49
N ALA A 289 14.17 -8.51 3.15
CA ALA A 289 15.37 -8.18 3.92
C ALA A 289 16.47 -7.53 3.07
N ARG A 290 16.55 -7.87 1.78
CA ARG A 290 17.54 -7.31 0.85
C ARG A 290 17.34 -5.84 0.52
N VAL A 291 16.14 -5.30 0.72
CA VAL A 291 15.84 -3.86 0.55
C VAL A 291 15.82 -3.11 1.88
N TYR A 292 16.14 -3.79 2.98
CA TYR A 292 16.20 -3.18 4.29
C TYR A 292 17.56 -2.53 4.55
N LEU A 293 17.56 -1.21 4.73
CA LEU A 293 18.76 -0.40 4.94
C LEU A 293 19.06 -0.09 6.41
N GLY A 294 18.25 -0.61 7.33
CA GLY A 294 18.38 -0.36 8.78
C GLY A 294 19.38 -1.29 9.49
N THR A 295 19.35 -1.27 10.82
CA THR A 295 20.23 -2.08 11.67
C THR A 295 19.68 -3.47 11.89
N SER A 296 20.55 -4.47 12.13
CA SER A 296 20.13 -5.84 12.44
C SER A 296 19.29 -5.95 13.72
N ARG A 297 19.48 -5.04 14.70
CA ARG A 297 18.64 -4.97 15.90
C ARG A 297 17.20 -4.63 15.55
N MET A 298 17.00 -3.63 14.72
CA MET A 298 15.66 -3.18 14.32
C MET A 298 14.97 -4.15 13.34
N ALA A 299 15.72 -4.99 12.63
CA ALA A 299 15.18 -5.94 11.67
C ALA A 299 14.08 -6.85 12.26
N ARG A 300 14.09 -7.08 13.58
CA ARG A 300 13.10 -7.92 14.28
C ARG A 300 11.66 -7.43 14.17
N VAL A 301 11.48 -6.15 13.96
CA VAL A 301 10.16 -5.51 13.94
C VAL A 301 9.89 -4.79 12.61
N MET A 302 10.78 -4.96 11.60
CA MET A 302 10.74 -4.12 10.40
C MET A 302 9.99 -4.71 9.23
N GLY A 303 9.91 -6.02 9.06
CA GLY A 303 9.36 -6.54 7.82
C GLY A 303 8.99 -8.01 7.83
N SER A 304 8.56 -8.48 6.66
CA SER A 304 8.18 -9.87 6.42
C SER A 304 8.52 -10.28 4.99
N GLU A 305 9.27 -11.37 4.84
CA GLU A 305 9.52 -12.00 3.52
C GLU A 305 8.21 -12.46 2.87
N GLY A 306 7.18 -12.76 3.68
CA GLY A 306 5.85 -13.11 3.19
C GLY A 306 5.15 -11.98 2.42
N ILE A 307 5.39 -10.72 2.78
CA ILE A 307 4.88 -9.54 2.05
C ILE A 307 5.51 -9.51 0.66
N GLY A 308 6.86 -9.64 0.58
CA GLY A 308 7.57 -9.67 -0.69
C GLY A 308 7.14 -10.82 -1.59
N ALA A 309 7.01 -12.02 -1.02
CA ALA A 309 6.54 -13.19 -1.75
C ALA A 309 5.14 -13.00 -2.35
N GLN A 310 4.19 -12.41 -1.60
CA GLN A 310 2.85 -12.09 -2.10
C GLN A 310 2.89 -11.01 -3.18
N ALA A 311 3.62 -9.91 -2.96
CA ALA A 311 3.74 -8.83 -3.93
C ALA A 311 4.31 -9.33 -5.27
N LEU A 312 5.39 -10.11 -5.22
CA LEU A 312 6.01 -10.70 -6.42
C LEU A 312 5.13 -11.78 -7.04
N GLY A 313 4.42 -12.55 -6.21
CA GLY A 313 3.48 -13.58 -6.66
C GLY A 313 2.37 -13.05 -7.56
N VAL A 314 1.89 -11.83 -7.31
CA VAL A 314 0.89 -11.16 -8.16
C VAL A 314 1.49 -10.38 -9.33
N GLY A 315 2.80 -10.49 -9.55
CA GLY A 315 3.47 -9.85 -10.70
C GLY A 315 3.84 -8.40 -10.49
N SER A 316 4.08 -7.96 -9.25
CA SER A 316 4.48 -6.58 -8.95
C SER A 316 5.72 -6.17 -9.75
N THR A 317 5.63 -5.03 -10.43
CA THR A 317 6.74 -4.35 -11.11
C THR A 317 7.32 -3.21 -10.29
N THR A 318 6.53 -2.69 -9.35
CA THR A 318 6.95 -1.66 -8.40
C THR A 318 6.22 -1.89 -7.07
N HIS A 319 6.97 -1.91 -5.97
CA HIS A 319 6.44 -2.04 -4.62
C HIS A 319 6.80 -0.81 -3.79
N VAL A 320 5.78 -0.17 -3.20
CA VAL A 320 5.94 0.98 -2.30
C VAL A 320 5.81 0.50 -0.86
N PHE A 321 6.70 0.94 0.03
CA PHE A 321 6.68 0.54 1.42
C PHE A 321 7.08 1.68 2.38
N GLY A 322 7.01 1.44 3.68
CA GLY A 322 7.28 2.41 4.73
C GLY A 322 8.05 1.83 5.91
N HIS A 323 7.70 2.28 7.10
CA HIS A 323 8.07 1.78 8.41
C HIS A 323 9.52 2.05 8.87
N SER A 324 10.51 1.82 8.02
CA SER A 324 11.92 2.00 8.44
C SER A 324 12.38 3.46 8.44
N HIS A 325 11.59 4.38 7.91
CA HIS A 325 11.89 5.82 7.73
C HIS A 325 13.18 6.10 6.94
N VAL A 326 13.63 5.11 6.16
CA VAL A 326 14.84 5.25 5.32
C VAL A 326 14.42 5.31 3.86
N ASP A 327 14.63 6.45 3.21
CA ASP A 327 14.30 6.59 1.80
C ASP A 327 15.07 5.59 0.95
N ALA A 328 14.37 4.91 0.07
CA ALA A 328 14.93 3.93 -0.88
C ALA A 328 14.25 4.05 -2.24
N ASP A 329 14.98 3.74 -3.29
CA ASP A 329 14.46 3.64 -4.65
C ASP A 329 15.39 2.76 -5.48
N ASP A 330 15.21 1.46 -5.32
CA ASP A 330 16.13 0.47 -5.88
C ASP A 330 15.39 -0.51 -6.79
N VAL A 331 16.03 -0.90 -7.90
CA VAL A 331 15.56 -1.96 -8.78
C VAL A 331 16.37 -3.23 -8.49
N VAL A 332 15.69 -4.20 -7.92
CA VAL A 332 16.31 -5.44 -7.42
C VAL A 332 15.93 -6.61 -8.31
N ASP A 333 16.90 -7.51 -8.58
CA ASP A 333 16.64 -8.82 -9.18
C ASP A 333 15.97 -9.71 -8.12
N VAL A 334 14.80 -10.23 -8.46
CA VAL A 334 13.96 -11.05 -7.57
C VAL A 334 13.66 -12.42 -8.16
N SER A 335 14.47 -12.85 -9.12
CA SER A 335 14.29 -14.14 -9.81
C SER A 335 14.36 -15.35 -8.87
N ASP A 336 15.04 -15.21 -7.74
CA ASP A 336 15.20 -16.24 -6.70
C ASP A 336 14.03 -16.32 -5.70
N VAL A 337 13.22 -15.27 -5.62
CA VAL A 337 12.05 -15.21 -4.69
C VAL A 337 10.81 -15.84 -5.30
N ARG A 338 10.73 -15.91 -6.63
CA ARG A 338 9.62 -16.52 -7.34
C ARG A 338 9.83 -18.04 -7.49
N ALA A 339 8.76 -18.82 -7.35
CA ALA A 339 8.83 -20.28 -7.43
C ALA A 339 9.58 -20.79 -8.67
N PRO A 340 10.31 -21.93 -8.57
CA PRO A 340 11.26 -22.41 -9.58
C PRO A 340 10.67 -22.86 -10.94
N SER A 341 9.37 -22.76 -11.16
CA SER A 341 8.68 -23.25 -12.36
C SER A 341 8.53 -22.25 -13.50
N ALA A 342 8.94 -21.00 -13.33
CA ALA A 342 8.90 -20.02 -14.42
C ALA A 342 10.27 -20.00 -15.13
N GLU A 343 10.27 -20.02 -16.48
CA GLU A 343 11.48 -19.76 -17.30
C GLU A 343 12.32 -18.65 -16.69
N LYS A 344 13.66 -18.87 -16.61
CA LYS A 344 14.65 -17.94 -16.04
C LYS A 344 14.72 -16.61 -16.82
N LYS A 345 13.63 -15.84 -16.86
CA LYS A 345 13.68 -14.42 -17.23
C LYS A 345 14.07 -13.64 -15.97
N SER A 346 15.14 -12.86 -16.05
CA SER A 346 15.51 -11.90 -15.00
C SER A 346 14.27 -11.08 -14.61
N LEU A 347 13.79 -11.30 -13.41
CA LEU A 347 12.60 -10.64 -12.87
C LEU A 347 13.08 -9.50 -12.00
N ARG A 348 12.81 -8.27 -12.42
CA ARG A 348 13.22 -7.07 -11.68
C ARG A 348 11.99 -6.37 -11.13
N CYS A 349 12.03 -6.00 -9.85
CA CYS A 349 11.02 -5.18 -9.20
C CYS A 349 11.68 -3.92 -8.61
N ARG A 350 11.03 -2.78 -8.79
CA ARG A 350 11.44 -1.52 -8.15
C ARG A 350 10.82 -1.46 -6.76
N PHE A 351 11.64 -1.19 -5.74
CA PHE A 351 11.22 -1.00 -4.36
C PHE A 351 11.42 0.45 -3.98
N VAL A 352 10.34 1.11 -3.51
CA VAL A 352 10.35 2.54 -3.21
C VAL A 352 9.88 2.76 -1.79
N GLN A 353 10.71 3.41 -0.98
CA GLN A 353 10.32 4.00 0.29
C GLN A 353 10.50 5.52 0.21
N ASN A 354 9.47 6.27 0.57
CA ASN A 354 9.46 7.72 0.61
C ASN A 354 8.70 8.15 1.86
N ALA A 355 9.40 8.11 3.00
CA ALA A 355 8.82 8.39 4.30
C ALA A 355 8.85 9.88 4.62
N LEU A 356 7.73 10.45 5.11
CA LEU A 356 7.78 11.77 5.72
C LEU A 356 8.58 11.70 7.03
N GLY A 357 8.36 10.67 7.84
CA GLY A 357 9.07 10.39 9.07
C GLY A 357 8.81 11.43 10.18
N TYR A 358 9.47 11.25 11.31
CA TYR A 358 9.39 12.23 12.39
C TYR A 358 10.13 13.52 12.04
N PRO A 359 9.69 14.71 12.52
CA PRO A 359 10.33 15.99 12.21
C PRO A 359 11.84 16.00 12.49
N ARG A 360 12.29 15.32 13.56
CA ARG A 360 13.72 15.22 13.94
C ARG A 360 14.59 14.41 12.97
N GLU A 361 13.96 13.57 12.15
CA GLU A 361 14.64 12.67 11.21
C GLU A 361 14.83 13.31 9.84
N ARG A 362 14.14 14.40 9.58
CA ARG A 362 14.19 15.09 8.30
C ARG A 362 15.51 15.81 8.10
N ARG A 363 16.31 15.33 7.17
CA ARG A 363 17.51 16.01 6.68
C ARG A 363 17.19 16.58 5.28
N GLY A 364 17.18 17.92 5.15
CA GLY A 364 16.94 18.58 3.86
C GLY A 364 15.45 18.58 3.46
N ASN A 365 15.18 18.57 2.16
CA ASN A 365 13.86 18.78 1.55
C ASN A 365 13.07 17.45 1.45
N ARG A 366 13.01 16.66 2.52
CA ARG A 366 12.14 15.48 2.57
C ARG A 366 10.69 15.90 2.56
N GLY A 367 9.88 15.23 1.76
CA GLY A 367 8.47 15.29 1.99
C GLY A 367 7.56 15.55 0.79
N ALA A 368 8.04 15.65 -0.44
CA ALA A 368 7.12 15.61 -1.57
C ALA A 368 6.71 14.17 -1.86
N PRO A 369 5.45 13.88 -2.20
CA PRO A 369 5.06 12.57 -2.72
C PRO A 369 5.90 12.22 -3.94
N LYS A 370 6.52 11.03 -3.95
CA LYS A 370 7.43 10.59 -5.00
C LYS A 370 6.66 9.90 -6.12
N ARG A 371 6.91 10.26 -7.39
CA ARG A 371 6.30 9.56 -8.52
C ARG A 371 6.87 8.14 -8.63
N VAL A 372 5.99 7.15 -8.62
CA VAL A 372 6.34 5.73 -8.69
C VAL A 372 5.91 5.09 -10.01
N TRP A 373 4.95 5.70 -10.72
CA TRP A 373 4.49 5.25 -12.02
C TRP A 373 3.87 6.41 -12.86
N PRO A 374 3.99 6.44 -14.21
CA PRO A 374 4.95 5.65 -14.97
C PRO A 374 6.38 6.04 -14.61
N ARG A 375 7.34 5.16 -14.87
CA ARG A 375 8.76 5.48 -14.73
C ARG A 375 9.16 6.56 -15.71
N ASP A 376 10.05 7.45 -15.33
CA ASP A 376 10.65 8.40 -16.29
C ASP A 376 11.55 7.64 -17.27
N ALA A 377 11.46 8.00 -18.55
CA ALA A 377 12.28 7.36 -19.58
C ALA A 377 13.81 7.50 -19.32
N SER A 378 14.23 8.56 -18.63
CA SER A 378 15.62 8.80 -18.21
C SER A 378 16.10 7.85 -17.10
N GLU A 379 15.19 7.32 -16.26
CA GLU A 379 15.54 6.37 -15.18
C GLU A 379 15.70 4.93 -15.70
N SER A 380 15.17 4.62 -16.89
CA SER A 380 15.27 3.28 -17.49
C SER A 380 16.64 2.99 -18.12
N GLU A 381 17.38 4.01 -18.54
CA GLU A 381 18.68 3.85 -19.22
C GLU A 381 19.88 3.79 -18.25
N GLY A 382 19.78 4.40 -17.06
CA GLY A 382 20.87 4.40 -16.07
C GLY A 382 21.12 3.04 -15.40
N ALA A 383 20.15 2.13 -15.42
CA ALA A 383 20.27 0.80 -14.79
C ALA A 383 20.97 -0.25 -15.71
N CYS A 384 21.20 0.07 -16.97
CA CYS A 384 21.87 -0.82 -17.93
C CYS A 384 23.37 -0.52 -18.12
N ALA A 385 23.90 0.56 -17.53
CA ALA A 385 25.28 1.03 -17.76
C ALA A 385 26.25 0.75 -16.59
N GLN A 386 25.83 0.03 -15.56
CA GLN A 386 26.71 -0.41 -14.46
C GLN A 386 26.54 -1.91 -14.23
N SER A 387 26.99 -2.71 -15.18
CA SER A 387 27.21 -4.16 -15.05
C SER A 387 28.64 -4.47 -15.43
#